data_aeda7878eb0b98d5db61448ca86b66cc
#
_entry.id   aeda7878eb0b98d5db61448ca86b66cc
#
_cell.length_a   1.000
_cell.length_b   1.000
_cell.length_c   1.000
_cell.angle_alpha   90.00
_cell.angle_beta   90.00
_cell.angle_gamma   90.00
#
_symmetry.space_group_name_H-M   'P 1'
#
loop_
_entity.id
_entity.type
_entity.pdbx_description
1 polymer ?
#
loop_
_entity_poly.entity_id
_entity_poly.type
_entity_poly.pdbx_seq_one_letter_code
_entity_poly.pdbx_strand_id
1 'polypeptide(L)'
;MNNSFFQNKTILLTGVAGFIASHLAERLLELGANVIGVDNFITGSELNIEAIIASSHHRDDNFIFIKADVNQPPESYLPENIMLDGIFHLASPASPDRYQENPRETYLVNSWATHQLLDFLLATSPNARFLFASTSEVYGDPLEHPQTESYWGNVNPNGPRSCYDEAKRLGESICGVYERDFNIDVRIVRIFNTYGPRMDIDDGRVIPNFIKFALANNKLPVYGDGSQTRSYCYVNDLVEGLLSLVGKDGLKGETVNLGNPDELTVLQTGKIIQQIVQNNSQIQVEFEYLPLPKDDPTRRKPDILKAKQLLSWEPKVSFDEGLKKTVEYFRKK
;
A
#
# COMPACT_ATOMS: atom_id res chain seq x y z
N MET A 1 -5.08 -12.44 16.88
CA MET A 1 -5.68 -12.92 15.61
C MET A 1 -5.11 -14.31 15.33
N ASN A 2 -5.92 -15.26 14.89
CA ASN A 2 -5.43 -16.60 14.60
C ASN A 2 -4.84 -16.58 13.17
N ASN A 3 -3.56 -16.26 13.04
CA ASN A 3 -2.85 -16.18 11.76
C ASN A 3 -2.27 -17.55 11.34
N SER A 4 -2.92 -18.64 11.78
CA SER A 4 -2.48 -20.01 11.50
C SER A 4 -2.46 -20.37 10.00
N PHE A 5 -3.15 -19.57 9.16
CA PHE A 5 -3.16 -19.78 7.70
C PHE A 5 -1.75 -19.73 7.11
N PHE A 6 -0.89 -18.83 7.56
CA PHE A 6 0.41 -18.59 6.93
C PHE A 6 1.50 -19.61 7.29
N GLN A 7 1.31 -20.39 8.35
CA GLN A 7 2.30 -21.35 8.80
C GLN A 7 2.61 -22.40 7.71
N ASN A 8 3.87 -22.49 7.30
CA ASN A 8 4.37 -23.37 6.21
C ASN A 8 3.69 -23.13 4.84
N LYS A 9 3.10 -21.97 4.61
CA LYS A 9 2.49 -21.59 3.34
C LYS A 9 3.49 -20.90 2.43
N THR A 10 3.41 -21.16 1.13
CA THR A 10 4.21 -20.51 0.10
C THR A 10 3.45 -19.31 -0.46
N ILE A 11 3.98 -18.11 -0.20
CA ILE A 11 3.36 -16.83 -0.54
C ILE A 11 4.22 -16.09 -1.56
N LEU A 12 3.63 -15.74 -2.69
CA LEU A 12 4.23 -14.80 -3.63
C LEU A 12 3.87 -13.38 -3.23
N LEU A 13 4.88 -12.53 -3.08
CA LEU A 13 4.74 -11.12 -2.76
C LEU A 13 5.38 -10.27 -3.85
N THR A 14 4.58 -9.61 -4.68
CA THR A 14 5.09 -8.69 -5.70
C THR A 14 5.26 -7.29 -5.15
N GLY A 15 6.28 -6.57 -5.63
CA GLY A 15 6.64 -5.25 -5.11
C GLY A 15 7.34 -5.31 -3.75
N VAL A 16 8.04 -6.43 -3.46
CA VAL A 16 8.60 -6.72 -2.13
C VAL A 16 9.64 -5.72 -1.64
N ALA A 17 10.35 -5.05 -2.55
CA ALA A 17 11.28 -3.97 -2.21
C ALA A 17 10.59 -2.63 -1.91
N GLY A 18 9.27 -2.56 -2.07
CA GLY A 18 8.45 -1.39 -1.76
C GLY A 18 8.21 -1.20 -0.26
N PHE A 19 7.68 -0.03 0.10
CA PHE A 19 7.41 0.39 1.48
C PHE A 19 6.52 -0.62 2.24
N ILE A 20 5.27 -0.82 1.80
CA ILE A 20 4.30 -1.66 2.51
C ILE A 20 4.71 -3.13 2.44
N ALA A 21 5.13 -3.58 1.25
CA ALA A 21 5.42 -4.99 1.02
C ALA A 21 6.64 -5.48 1.81
N SER A 22 7.65 -4.63 2.06
CA SER A 22 8.79 -5.02 2.89
C SER A 22 8.43 -5.29 4.36
N HIS A 23 7.48 -4.53 4.92
CA HIS A 23 6.94 -4.81 6.25
C HIS A 23 6.06 -6.07 6.26
N LEU A 24 5.28 -6.26 5.19
CA LEU A 24 4.46 -7.46 5.02
C LEU A 24 5.31 -8.73 4.90
N ALA A 25 6.44 -8.66 4.17
CA ALA A 25 7.38 -9.78 4.05
C ALA A 25 7.92 -10.22 5.42
N GLU A 26 8.43 -9.29 6.23
CA GLU A 26 8.90 -9.61 7.58
C GLU A 26 7.80 -10.25 8.43
N ARG A 27 6.59 -9.70 8.37
CA ARG A 27 5.49 -10.22 9.16
C ARG A 27 5.03 -11.61 8.70
N LEU A 28 5.06 -11.90 7.39
CA LEU A 28 4.81 -13.24 6.84
C LEU A 28 5.86 -14.25 7.31
N LEU A 29 7.15 -13.87 7.28
CA LEU A 29 8.24 -14.72 7.77
C LEU A 29 8.10 -15.01 9.28
N GLU A 30 7.73 -14.00 10.08
CA GLU A 30 7.43 -14.16 11.52
C GLU A 30 6.27 -15.15 11.76
N LEU A 31 5.28 -15.18 10.86
CA LEU A 31 4.16 -16.12 10.90
C LEU A 31 4.50 -17.52 10.36
N GLY A 32 5.75 -17.74 9.96
CA GLY A 32 6.24 -19.03 9.47
C GLY A 32 5.89 -19.34 8.02
N ALA A 33 5.60 -18.32 7.21
CA ALA A 33 5.43 -18.49 5.77
C ALA A 33 6.78 -18.64 5.05
N ASN A 34 6.76 -19.26 3.87
CA ASN A 34 7.82 -19.19 2.88
C ASN A 34 7.45 -18.09 1.88
N VAL A 35 8.29 -17.08 1.73
CA VAL A 35 8.00 -15.90 0.92
C VAL A 35 8.87 -15.88 -0.33
N ILE A 36 8.24 -15.80 -1.49
CA ILE A 36 8.89 -15.49 -2.77
C ILE A 36 8.60 -14.01 -3.06
N GLY A 37 9.62 -13.17 -2.92
CA GLY A 37 9.50 -11.74 -3.17
C GLY A 37 9.99 -11.38 -4.57
N VAL A 38 9.17 -10.67 -5.36
CA VAL A 38 9.52 -10.21 -6.71
C VAL A 38 9.47 -8.69 -6.79
N ASP A 39 10.53 -8.07 -7.32
CA ASP A 39 10.61 -6.63 -7.55
C ASP A 39 11.61 -6.31 -8.67
N ASN A 40 11.37 -5.24 -9.44
CA ASN A 40 12.28 -4.73 -10.47
C ASN A 40 13.03 -3.45 -10.06
N PHE A 41 12.77 -2.95 -8.84
CA PHE A 41 13.31 -1.71 -8.26
C PHE A 41 12.94 -0.42 -9.00
N ILE A 42 11.86 -0.39 -9.76
CA ILE A 42 11.41 0.85 -10.43
C ILE A 42 11.11 1.97 -9.42
N THR A 43 10.55 1.59 -8.24
CA THR A 43 10.32 2.47 -7.09
C THR A 43 10.72 1.82 -5.76
N GLY A 44 11.14 0.56 -5.78
CA GLY A 44 11.61 -0.19 -4.63
C GLY A 44 13.03 0.17 -4.22
N SER A 45 13.43 -0.20 -3.00
CA SER A 45 14.75 0.06 -2.43
C SER A 45 15.46 -1.24 -2.05
N GLU A 46 16.74 -1.37 -2.44
CA GLU A 46 17.60 -2.49 -2.02
C GLU A 46 17.71 -2.56 -0.48
N LEU A 47 17.71 -1.40 0.19
CA LEU A 47 17.72 -1.34 1.65
C LEU A 47 16.52 -2.03 2.30
N ASN A 48 15.38 -2.08 1.62
CA ASN A 48 14.21 -2.80 2.13
C ASN A 48 14.40 -4.32 2.05
N ILE A 49 15.08 -4.82 1.00
CA ILE A 49 15.45 -6.23 0.88
C ILE A 49 16.50 -6.60 1.94
N GLU A 50 17.53 -5.77 2.11
CA GLU A 50 18.53 -5.96 3.16
C GLU A 50 17.90 -6.02 4.56
N ALA A 51 16.92 -5.17 4.84
CA ALA A 51 16.20 -5.17 6.09
C ALA A 51 15.40 -6.48 6.31
N ILE A 52 14.77 -7.03 5.28
CA ILE A 52 14.07 -8.33 5.36
C ILE A 52 15.08 -9.44 5.68
N ILE A 53 16.20 -9.47 4.97
CA ILE A 53 17.28 -10.48 5.16
C ILE A 53 17.89 -10.38 6.56
N ALA A 54 18.06 -9.16 7.07
CA ALA A 54 18.60 -8.92 8.42
C ALA A 54 17.59 -9.20 9.56
N SER A 55 16.33 -9.49 9.22
CA SER A 55 15.30 -9.76 10.24
C SER A 55 15.58 -11.07 10.99
N SER A 56 15.21 -11.14 12.27
CA SER A 56 15.39 -12.32 13.12
C SER A 56 14.57 -13.55 12.65
N HIS A 57 13.61 -13.34 11.77
CA HIS A 57 12.72 -14.39 11.24
C HIS A 57 13.16 -14.91 9.87
N HIS A 58 14.13 -14.25 9.23
CA HIS A 58 14.72 -14.73 7.98
C HIS A 58 15.55 -15.99 8.23
N ARG A 59 15.42 -16.96 7.33
CA ARG A 59 16.27 -18.13 7.16
C ARG A 59 16.53 -18.31 5.67
N ASP A 60 17.63 -18.92 5.31
CA ASP A 60 18.02 -19.09 3.90
C ASP A 60 17.00 -19.88 3.07
N ASP A 61 16.14 -20.66 3.73
CA ASP A 61 15.12 -21.48 3.10
C ASP A 61 13.71 -20.92 3.08
N ASN A 62 13.45 -19.80 3.79
CA ASN A 62 12.09 -19.24 3.92
C ASN A 62 11.86 -17.91 3.20
N PHE A 63 12.90 -17.32 2.60
CA PHE A 63 12.78 -16.12 1.79
C PHE A 63 13.63 -16.21 0.52
N ILE A 64 12.99 -16.09 -0.62
CA ILE A 64 13.65 -16.04 -1.93
C ILE A 64 13.34 -14.68 -2.56
N PHE A 65 14.36 -13.90 -2.86
CA PHE A 65 14.22 -12.66 -3.62
C PHE A 65 14.53 -12.89 -5.10
N ILE A 66 13.63 -12.46 -5.97
CA ILE A 66 13.76 -12.55 -7.42
C ILE A 66 13.69 -11.12 -8.00
N LYS A 67 14.78 -10.67 -8.62
CA LYS A 67 14.78 -9.41 -9.36
C LYS A 67 14.18 -9.64 -10.75
N ALA A 68 12.91 -9.28 -10.91
CA ALA A 68 12.18 -9.45 -12.18
C ALA A 68 11.06 -8.41 -12.33
N ASP A 69 10.63 -8.20 -13.56
CA ASP A 69 9.45 -7.40 -13.87
C ASP A 69 8.22 -8.32 -13.94
N VAL A 70 7.26 -8.08 -13.05
CA VAL A 70 6.02 -8.84 -12.96
C VAL A 70 5.10 -8.69 -14.20
N ASN A 71 5.41 -7.76 -15.11
CA ASN A 71 4.77 -7.68 -16.42
C ASN A 71 5.22 -8.81 -17.38
N GLN A 72 6.30 -9.55 -17.04
CA GLN A 72 6.69 -10.76 -17.74
C GLN A 72 5.84 -11.95 -17.29
N PRO A 73 5.69 -13.00 -18.12
CA PRO A 73 4.98 -14.21 -17.71
C PRO A 73 5.59 -14.80 -16.41
N PRO A 74 4.75 -15.17 -15.41
CA PRO A 74 5.23 -15.73 -14.13
C PRO A 74 6.18 -16.92 -14.28
N GLU A 75 5.97 -17.76 -15.29
CA GLU A 75 6.82 -18.92 -15.59
C GLU A 75 8.26 -18.52 -15.99
N SER A 76 8.47 -17.28 -16.41
CA SER A 76 9.81 -16.80 -16.81
C SER A 76 10.70 -16.44 -15.62
N TYR A 77 10.13 -16.22 -14.44
CA TYR A 77 10.88 -15.79 -13.25
C TYR A 77 10.59 -16.61 -11.99
N LEU A 78 9.47 -17.32 -11.91
CA LEU A 78 9.19 -18.21 -10.78
C LEU A 78 9.87 -19.58 -10.96
N PRO A 79 10.19 -20.28 -9.86
CA PRO A 79 10.70 -21.65 -9.92
C PRO A 79 9.74 -22.58 -10.66
N GLU A 80 10.30 -23.55 -11.42
CA GLU A 80 9.50 -24.58 -12.09
C GLU A 80 8.64 -25.37 -11.10
N ASN A 81 7.41 -25.68 -11.49
CA ASN A 81 6.45 -26.47 -10.72
C ASN A 81 6.11 -25.89 -9.34
N ILE A 82 6.30 -24.59 -9.14
CA ILE A 82 5.94 -23.95 -7.89
C ILE A 82 4.43 -24.00 -7.65
N MET A 83 4.05 -24.40 -6.44
CA MET A 83 2.67 -24.33 -5.95
C MET A 83 2.57 -23.19 -4.93
N LEU A 84 1.64 -22.29 -5.14
CA LEU A 84 1.39 -21.16 -4.26
C LEU A 84 0.15 -21.39 -3.41
N ASP A 85 0.20 -20.94 -2.16
CA ASP A 85 -0.96 -20.87 -1.27
C ASP A 85 -1.61 -19.48 -1.28
N GLY A 86 -0.86 -18.46 -1.71
CA GLY A 86 -1.38 -17.11 -1.86
C GLY A 86 -0.47 -16.17 -2.64
N ILE A 87 -1.08 -15.14 -3.21
CA ILE A 87 -0.39 -14.01 -3.83
C ILE A 87 -0.85 -12.72 -3.15
N PHE A 88 0.11 -11.89 -2.72
CA PHE A 88 -0.13 -10.49 -2.42
C PHE A 88 0.43 -9.66 -3.59
N HIS A 89 -0.44 -9.10 -4.40
CA HIS A 89 -0.05 -8.28 -5.55
C HIS A 89 -0.01 -6.80 -5.15
N LEU A 90 1.18 -6.34 -4.70
CA LEU A 90 1.44 -4.97 -4.26
C LEU A 90 2.36 -4.18 -5.21
N ALA A 91 2.91 -4.82 -6.25
CA ALA A 91 3.76 -4.14 -7.22
C ALA A 91 3.00 -3.03 -7.95
N SER A 92 3.38 -1.79 -7.73
CA SER A 92 2.90 -0.62 -8.48
C SER A 92 3.65 0.63 -8.03
N PRO A 93 4.05 1.54 -8.93
CA PRO A 93 4.29 2.93 -8.56
C PRO A 93 3.00 3.50 -7.96
N ALA A 94 3.06 4.11 -6.78
CA ALA A 94 1.86 4.44 -6.00
C ALA A 94 1.80 5.91 -5.52
N SER A 95 2.85 6.70 -5.69
CA SER A 95 2.83 8.13 -5.43
C SER A 95 2.65 8.93 -6.71
N PRO A 96 2.03 10.13 -6.66
CA PRO A 96 1.75 10.95 -7.84
C PRO A 96 2.97 11.16 -8.73
N ASP A 97 4.11 11.52 -8.16
CA ASP A 97 5.34 11.75 -8.91
C ASP A 97 5.81 10.46 -9.59
N ARG A 98 5.85 9.33 -8.87
CA ARG A 98 6.36 8.07 -9.37
C ARG A 98 5.50 7.43 -10.45
N TYR A 99 4.16 7.45 -10.34
CA TYR A 99 3.32 6.89 -11.40
C TYR A 99 3.20 7.80 -12.63
N GLN A 100 3.41 9.13 -12.48
CA GLN A 100 3.47 10.05 -13.61
C GLN A 100 4.83 9.98 -14.33
N GLU A 101 5.91 9.68 -13.63
CA GLU A 101 7.22 9.38 -14.24
C GLU A 101 7.23 8.04 -14.99
N ASN A 102 6.43 7.06 -14.54
CA ASN A 102 6.37 5.69 -15.06
C ASN A 102 4.93 5.30 -15.46
N PRO A 103 4.24 6.06 -16.33
CA PRO A 103 2.81 5.88 -16.56
C PRO A 103 2.48 4.56 -17.25
N ARG A 104 3.33 4.11 -18.18
CA ARG A 104 3.15 2.86 -18.91
C ARG A 104 3.30 1.65 -18.01
N GLU A 105 4.36 1.62 -17.24
CA GLU A 105 4.67 0.57 -16.26
C GLU A 105 3.55 0.50 -15.22
N THR A 106 3.03 1.66 -14.81
CA THR A 106 1.95 1.75 -13.83
C THR A 106 0.66 1.12 -14.33
N TYR A 107 0.18 1.43 -15.54
CA TYR A 107 -1.06 0.81 -15.99
C TYR A 107 -0.88 -0.67 -16.35
N LEU A 108 0.28 -1.08 -16.85
CA LEU A 108 0.55 -2.48 -17.16
C LEU A 108 0.59 -3.35 -15.92
N VAL A 109 1.30 -2.93 -14.87
CA VAL A 109 1.44 -3.74 -13.64
C VAL A 109 0.09 -3.93 -12.93
N ASN A 110 -0.80 -2.95 -13.02
CA ASN A 110 -2.12 -3.01 -12.38
C ASN A 110 -3.19 -3.71 -13.23
N SER A 111 -2.94 -3.96 -14.51
CA SER A 111 -3.87 -4.64 -15.43
C SER A 111 -3.29 -5.92 -15.99
N TRP A 112 -2.28 -5.82 -16.84
CA TRP A 112 -1.69 -6.97 -17.52
C TRP A 112 -1.02 -7.96 -16.56
N ALA A 113 -0.20 -7.48 -15.63
CA ALA A 113 0.41 -8.35 -14.63
C ALA A 113 -0.64 -8.99 -13.71
N THR A 114 -1.69 -8.25 -13.32
CA THR A 114 -2.82 -8.80 -12.56
C THR A 114 -3.47 -9.97 -13.30
N HIS A 115 -3.75 -9.80 -14.61
CA HIS A 115 -4.28 -10.86 -15.45
C HIS A 115 -3.34 -12.07 -15.52
N GLN A 116 -2.06 -11.87 -15.82
CA GLN A 116 -1.07 -12.97 -15.91
C GLN A 116 -0.90 -13.74 -14.59
N LEU A 117 -0.87 -13.06 -13.46
CA LEU A 117 -0.78 -13.71 -12.14
C LEU A 117 -2.02 -14.54 -11.82
N LEU A 118 -3.22 -14.06 -12.22
CA LEU A 118 -4.47 -14.81 -12.04
C LEU A 118 -4.56 -16.02 -12.98
N ASP A 119 -4.13 -15.88 -14.24
CA ASP A 119 -4.02 -17.03 -15.19
C ASP A 119 -3.03 -18.07 -14.65
N PHE A 120 -1.88 -17.64 -14.13
CA PHE A 120 -0.91 -18.52 -13.51
C PHE A 120 -1.53 -19.29 -12.33
N LEU A 121 -2.27 -18.61 -11.44
CA LEU A 121 -2.96 -19.30 -10.33
C LEU A 121 -4.00 -20.28 -10.84
N LEU A 122 -4.79 -19.91 -11.84
CA LEU A 122 -5.81 -20.78 -12.41
C LEU A 122 -5.20 -22.07 -12.96
N ALA A 123 -4.02 -21.97 -13.59
CA ALA A 123 -3.33 -23.10 -14.19
C ALA A 123 -2.58 -23.98 -13.17
N THR A 124 -1.99 -23.39 -12.12
CA THR A 124 -1.05 -24.10 -11.23
C THR A 124 -1.54 -24.26 -9.81
N SER A 125 -2.27 -23.31 -9.27
CA SER A 125 -2.64 -23.20 -7.85
C SER A 125 -4.06 -22.67 -7.65
N PRO A 126 -5.12 -23.31 -8.22
CA PRO A 126 -6.47 -22.76 -8.27
C PRO A 126 -7.13 -22.54 -6.90
N ASN A 127 -6.59 -23.15 -5.84
CA ASN A 127 -7.05 -22.96 -4.46
C ASN A 127 -6.29 -21.87 -3.69
N ALA A 128 -5.31 -21.22 -4.33
CA ALA A 128 -4.56 -20.14 -3.71
C ALA A 128 -5.43 -18.88 -3.54
N ARG A 129 -5.10 -18.07 -2.54
CA ARG A 129 -5.76 -16.77 -2.31
C ARG A 129 -5.02 -15.67 -3.03
N PHE A 130 -5.73 -14.83 -3.75
CA PHE A 130 -5.16 -13.69 -4.44
C PHE A 130 -5.61 -12.40 -3.80
N LEU A 131 -4.68 -11.60 -3.27
CA LEU A 131 -4.95 -10.24 -2.80
C LEU A 131 -4.49 -9.23 -3.84
N PHE A 132 -5.41 -8.43 -4.35
CA PHE A 132 -5.12 -7.25 -5.16
C PHE A 132 -5.06 -6.01 -4.27
N ALA A 133 -3.90 -5.35 -4.25
CA ALA A 133 -3.74 -4.07 -3.57
C ALA A 133 -4.29 -2.94 -4.45
N SER A 134 -5.58 -2.65 -4.29
CA SER A 134 -6.23 -1.46 -4.81
C SER A 134 -5.95 -0.25 -3.92
N THR A 135 -6.61 0.85 -4.16
CA THR A 135 -6.33 2.15 -3.56
C THR A 135 -7.60 2.95 -3.32
N SER A 136 -7.55 3.90 -2.38
CA SER A 136 -8.60 4.91 -2.24
C SER A 136 -8.74 5.82 -3.46
N GLU A 137 -7.76 5.83 -4.37
CA GLU A 137 -7.80 6.63 -5.60
C GLU A 137 -8.90 6.16 -6.58
N VAL A 138 -9.39 4.91 -6.46
CA VAL A 138 -10.55 4.41 -7.23
C VAL A 138 -11.84 5.19 -6.93
N TYR A 139 -11.86 5.94 -5.85
CA TYR A 139 -12.97 6.84 -5.49
C TYR A 139 -12.88 8.22 -6.15
N GLY A 140 -11.72 8.60 -6.70
CA GLY A 140 -11.49 9.91 -7.34
C GLY A 140 -11.62 11.08 -6.38
N ASP A 141 -12.21 12.20 -6.84
CA ASP A 141 -12.67 13.29 -5.95
C ASP A 141 -14.08 12.95 -5.45
N PRO A 142 -14.22 12.39 -4.24
CA PRO A 142 -15.41 11.67 -3.85
C PRO A 142 -16.59 12.61 -3.54
N LEU A 143 -17.76 12.24 -4.03
CA LEU A 143 -19.03 12.89 -3.69
C LEU A 143 -19.65 12.37 -2.39
N GLU A 144 -19.17 11.23 -1.89
CA GLU A 144 -19.57 10.62 -0.61
C GLU A 144 -18.45 10.74 0.42
N HIS A 145 -18.83 10.95 1.69
CA HIS A 145 -17.88 11.10 2.80
C HIS A 145 -18.47 10.61 4.14
N PRO A 146 -17.86 9.65 4.82
CA PRO A 146 -16.69 8.84 4.42
C PRO A 146 -16.99 7.93 3.23
N GLN A 147 -15.93 7.45 2.53
CA GLN A 147 -16.06 6.56 1.38
C GLN A 147 -16.33 5.13 1.85
N THR A 148 -17.44 4.55 1.39
CA THR A 148 -17.80 3.14 1.59
C THR A 148 -17.37 2.29 0.38
N GLU A 149 -17.26 0.97 0.54
CA GLU A 149 -16.88 0.08 -0.56
C GLU A 149 -17.95 -0.01 -1.66
N SER A 150 -19.22 0.33 -1.35
CA SER A 150 -20.32 0.37 -2.31
C SER A 150 -20.31 1.62 -3.21
N TYR A 151 -19.54 2.65 -2.86
CA TYR A 151 -19.41 3.86 -3.67
C TYR A 151 -18.53 3.61 -4.90
N TRP A 152 -19.05 3.89 -6.09
CA TRP A 152 -18.37 3.59 -7.37
C TRP A 152 -17.29 4.61 -7.75
N GLY A 153 -17.24 5.74 -7.07
CA GLY A 153 -16.24 6.76 -7.29
C GLY A 153 -16.63 7.84 -8.32
N ASN A 154 -15.82 8.89 -8.34
CA ASN A 154 -15.90 10.02 -9.26
C ASN A 154 -14.49 10.32 -9.79
N VAL A 155 -14.02 9.48 -10.73
CA VAL A 155 -12.66 9.51 -11.28
C VAL A 155 -12.65 10.26 -12.61
N ASN A 156 -11.62 11.09 -12.86
CA ASN A 156 -11.36 11.66 -14.16
C ASN A 156 -10.63 10.65 -15.05
N PRO A 157 -11.30 9.99 -16.03
CA PRO A 157 -10.70 8.89 -16.79
C PRO A 157 -9.61 9.33 -17.76
N ASN A 158 -9.46 10.62 -18.01
CA ASN A 158 -8.48 11.20 -18.94
C ASN A 158 -7.62 12.30 -18.28
N GLY A 159 -7.56 12.32 -16.97
CA GLY A 159 -6.71 13.23 -16.20
C GLY A 159 -5.27 12.74 -16.08
N PRO A 160 -4.35 13.57 -15.56
CA PRO A 160 -2.94 13.20 -15.39
C PRO A 160 -2.70 12.03 -14.42
N ARG A 161 -3.70 11.70 -13.59
CA ARG A 161 -3.66 10.60 -12.61
C ARG A 161 -4.26 9.30 -13.17
N SER A 162 -4.93 9.33 -14.33
CA SER A 162 -5.70 8.20 -14.89
C SER A 162 -4.87 6.94 -15.13
N CYS A 163 -3.57 7.07 -15.42
CA CYS A 163 -2.65 5.94 -15.57
C CYS A 163 -2.58 5.06 -14.30
N TYR A 164 -2.85 5.62 -13.13
CA TYR A 164 -2.92 4.91 -11.85
C TYR A 164 -4.37 4.62 -11.45
N ASP A 165 -5.21 5.65 -11.40
CA ASP A 165 -6.57 5.56 -10.88
C ASP A 165 -7.42 4.56 -11.69
N GLU A 166 -7.45 4.70 -13.03
CA GLU A 166 -8.20 3.80 -13.91
C GLU A 166 -7.54 2.41 -14.04
N ALA A 167 -6.20 2.34 -13.95
CA ALA A 167 -5.52 1.04 -13.95
C ALA A 167 -5.87 0.20 -12.71
N LYS A 168 -5.98 0.83 -11.54
CA LYS A 168 -6.45 0.16 -10.32
C LYS A 168 -7.91 -0.28 -10.43
N ARG A 169 -8.78 0.55 -11.02
CA ARG A 169 -10.19 0.20 -11.30
C ARG A 169 -10.30 -0.98 -12.27
N LEU A 170 -9.49 -0.99 -13.34
CA LEU A 170 -9.41 -2.11 -14.26
C LEU A 170 -8.89 -3.39 -13.57
N GLY A 171 -7.88 -3.27 -12.69
CA GLY A 171 -7.39 -4.38 -11.88
C GLY A 171 -8.49 -4.99 -11.00
N GLU A 172 -9.31 -4.17 -10.32
CA GLU A 172 -10.49 -4.65 -9.57
C GLU A 172 -11.48 -5.37 -10.48
N SER A 173 -11.72 -4.85 -11.71
CA SER A 173 -12.61 -5.47 -12.69
C SER A 173 -12.09 -6.85 -13.15
N ILE A 174 -10.80 -6.96 -13.46
CA ILE A 174 -10.13 -8.23 -13.79
C ILE A 174 -10.30 -9.22 -12.63
N CYS A 175 -9.99 -8.82 -11.42
CA CYS A 175 -10.19 -9.61 -10.20
C CYS A 175 -11.63 -10.15 -10.09
N GLY A 176 -12.62 -9.29 -10.31
CA GLY A 176 -14.03 -9.67 -10.28
C GLY A 176 -14.42 -10.69 -11.34
N VAL A 177 -13.82 -10.65 -12.54
CA VAL A 177 -14.01 -11.68 -13.58
C VAL A 177 -13.47 -13.03 -13.12
N TYR A 178 -12.23 -13.07 -12.59
CA TYR A 178 -11.64 -14.33 -12.13
C TYR A 178 -12.36 -14.93 -10.93
N GLU A 179 -12.91 -14.09 -10.07
CA GLU A 179 -13.73 -14.55 -8.94
C GLU A 179 -15.03 -15.19 -9.44
N ARG A 180 -15.79 -14.51 -10.30
CA ARG A 180 -17.13 -14.95 -10.74
C ARG A 180 -17.10 -16.08 -11.75
N ASP A 181 -16.23 -15.98 -12.75
CA ASP A 181 -16.26 -16.86 -13.92
C ASP A 181 -15.30 -18.06 -13.81
N PHE A 182 -14.21 -17.89 -13.04
CA PHE A 182 -13.17 -18.91 -12.84
C PHE A 182 -13.05 -19.43 -11.41
N ASN A 183 -13.86 -18.90 -10.49
CA ASN A 183 -13.94 -19.38 -9.10
C ASN A 183 -12.64 -19.22 -8.28
N ILE A 184 -11.71 -18.34 -8.66
CA ILE A 184 -10.49 -18.07 -7.88
C ILE A 184 -10.86 -17.29 -6.60
N ASP A 185 -10.19 -17.57 -5.46
CA ASP A 185 -10.36 -16.81 -4.22
C ASP A 185 -9.62 -15.48 -4.32
N VAL A 186 -10.28 -14.51 -4.96
CA VAL A 186 -9.78 -13.14 -5.07
C VAL A 186 -10.32 -12.29 -3.92
N ARG A 187 -9.46 -11.44 -3.39
CA ARG A 187 -9.77 -10.45 -2.35
C ARG A 187 -9.17 -9.11 -2.74
N ILE A 188 -9.89 -8.04 -2.53
CA ILE A 188 -9.48 -6.69 -2.92
C ILE A 188 -9.37 -5.83 -1.68
N VAL A 189 -8.23 -5.14 -1.54
CA VAL A 189 -8.08 -4.12 -0.50
C VAL A 189 -7.98 -2.74 -1.13
N ARG A 190 -8.80 -1.79 -0.70
CA ARG A 190 -8.66 -0.38 -1.04
C ARG A 190 -7.86 0.31 0.07
N ILE A 191 -6.58 0.52 -0.20
CA ILE A 191 -5.63 1.09 0.76
C ILE A 191 -5.79 2.61 0.77
N PHE A 192 -6.00 3.17 1.95
CA PHE A 192 -5.95 4.61 2.19
C PHE A 192 -4.54 5.06 2.58
N ASN A 193 -4.32 6.39 2.66
CA ASN A 193 -2.97 6.92 2.91
C ASN A 193 -2.29 6.23 4.08
N THR A 194 -1.15 5.63 3.79
CA THR A 194 -0.35 4.89 4.75
C THR A 194 1.02 5.55 4.89
N TYR A 195 1.56 5.57 6.10
CA TYR A 195 2.87 6.15 6.42
C TYR A 195 3.63 5.25 7.39
N GLY A 196 4.96 5.42 7.43
CA GLY A 196 5.81 4.68 8.36
C GLY A 196 7.28 4.65 7.93
N PRO A 197 8.12 3.93 8.68
CA PRO A 197 9.50 3.61 8.27
C PRO A 197 9.57 2.94 6.89
N ARG A 198 10.70 3.03 6.20
CA ARG A 198 10.94 2.49 4.84
C ARG A 198 10.17 3.16 3.70
N MET A 199 9.33 4.16 4.00
CA MET A 199 8.79 5.02 2.96
C MET A 199 9.93 5.81 2.31
N ASP A 200 9.83 6.06 1.00
CA ASP A 200 10.81 6.92 0.32
C ASP A 200 10.65 8.36 0.83
N ILE A 201 11.77 8.99 1.24
CA ILE A 201 11.76 10.38 1.71
C ILE A 201 11.40 11.35 0.57
N ASP A 202 11.64 10.94 -0.68
CA ASP A 202 11.35 11.66 -1.91
C ASP A 202 10.06 11.16 -2.59
N ASP A 203 9.16 10.54 -1.83
CA ASP A 203 7.86 10.04 -2.29
C ASP A 203 6.92 11.15 -2.81
N GLY A 204 7.11 12.40 -2.36
CA GLY A 204 6.28 13.56 -2.72
C GLY A 204 4.98 13.70 -1.93
N ARG A 205 4.51 12.67 -1.23
CA ARG A 205 3.32 12.76 -0.37
C ARG A 205 3.57 13.56 0.90
N VAL A 206 2.51 14.03 1.55
CA VAL A 206 2.54 15.01 2.65
C VAL A 206 3.51 14.63 3.78
N ILE A 207 3.42 13.39 4.32
CA ILE A 207 4.21 13.01 5.51
C ILE A 207 5.71 12.96 5.23
N PRO A 208 6.23 12.19 4.24
CA PRO A 208 7.66 12.17 3.96
C PRO A 208 8.18 13.55 3.56
N ASN A 209 7.41 14.29 2.76
CA ASN A 209 7.79 15.62 2.33
C ASN A 209 7.95 16.60 3.52
N PHE A 210 6.96 16.64 4.41
CA PHE A 210 7.04 17.47 5.61
C PHE A 210 8.19 17.05 6.55
N ILE A 211 8.43 15.76 6.73
CA ILE A 211 9.55 15.27 7.54
C ILE A 211 10.88 15.74 6.92
N LYS A 212 11.06 15.57 5.59
CA LYS A 212 12.26 16.02 4.87
C LYS A 212 12.54 17.50 5.09
N PHE A 213 11.53 18.36 4.85
CA PHE A 213 11.68 19.81 5.03
C PHE A 213 11.89 20.21 6.49
N ALA A 214 11.19 19.58 7.42
CA ALA A 214 11.35 19.84 8.84
C ALA A 214 12.75 19.45 9.37
N LEU A 215 13.29 18.29 8.95
CA LEU A 215 14.64 17.86 9.30
C LEU A 215 15.71 18.80 8.74
N ALA A 216 15.48 19.39 7.57
CA ALA A 216 16.34 20.37 6.95
C ALA A 216 16.14 21.80 7.52
N ASN A 217 15.23 21.97 8.50
CA ASN A 217 14.85 23.28 9.07
C ASN A 217 14.33 24.28 8.02
N ASN A 218 13.64 23.78 7.01
CA ASN A 218 13.03 24.56 5.93
C ASN A 218 11.53 24.78 6.20
N LYS A 219 10.93 25.74 5.47
CA LYS A 219 9.48 25.96 5.45
C LYS A 219 8.78 24.73 4.88
N LEU A 220 7.62 24.38 5.43
CA LEU A 220 6.85 23.23 4.96
C LEU A 220 6.01 23.62 3.74
N PRO A 221 6.15 22.93 2.59
CA PRO A 221 5.40 23.24 1.38
C PRO A 221 3.94 22.78 1.53
N VAL A 222 3.00 23.70 1.41
CA VAL A 222 1.56 23.46 1.48
C VAL A 222 0.92 23.83 0.16
N TYR A 223 0.29 22.84 -0.48
CA TYR A 223 -0.46 23.08 -1.70
C TYR A 223 -1.86 23.60 -1.39
N GLY A 224 -2.28 24.68 -2.06
CA GLY A 224 -3.52 25.39 -1.75
C GLY A 224 -3.43 26.13 -0.40
N ASP A 225 -4.53 26.18 0.34
CA ASP A 225 -4.62 26.83 1.66
C ASP A 225 -4.33 25.89 2.84
N GLY A 226 -4.11 24.60 2.57
CA GLY A 226 -3.84 23.56 3.58
C GLY A 226 -5.06 23.15 4.41
N SER A 227 -6.27 23.57 4.05
CA SER A 227 -7.52 23.14 4.70
C SER A 227 -7.99 21.75 4.29
N GLN A 228 -7.48 21.23 3.16
CA GLN A 228 -7.80 19.87 2.70
C GLN A 228 -7.43 18.84 3.78
N THR A 229 -8.29 17.81 3.91
CA THR A 229 -8.13 16.80 4.95
C THR A 229 -7.60 15.49 4.40
N ARG A 230 -6.79 14.80 5.20
CA ARG A 230 -6.30 13.46 4.95
C ARG A 230 -6.39 12.64 6.23
N SER A 231 -6.57 11.34 6.07
CA SER A 231 -6.46 10.37 7.15
C SER A 231 -5.24 9.49 6.91
N TYR A 232 -4.51 9.15 7.97
CA TYR A 232 -3.22 8.47 7.85
C TYR A 232 -3.20 7.21 8.70
N CYS A 233 -2.97 6.05 8.07
CA CYS A 233 -2.82 4.76 8.71
C CYS A 233 -1.34 4.42 8.91
N TYR A 234 -0.95 3.99 10.09
CA TYR A 234 0.41 3.50 10.32
C TYR A 234 0.61 2.15 9.63
N VAL A 235 1.78 1.93 9.04
CA VAL A 235 2.06 0.77 8.18
C VAL A 235 1.82 -0.57 8.86
N ASN A 236 2.15 -0.71 10.15
CA ASN A 236 1.95 -1.98 10.87
C ASN A 236 0.46 -2.31 11.02
N ASP A 237 -0.40 -1.31 11.26
CA ASP A 237 -1.84 -1.53 11.31
C ASP A 237 -2.38 -1.99 9.95
N LEU A 238 -1.90 -1.36 8.86
CA LEU A 238 -2.26 -1.79 7.52
C LEU A 238 -1.84 -3.24 7.25
N VAL A 239 -0.60 -3.61 7.58
CA VAL A 239 -0.07 -4.98 7.39
C VAL A 239 -0.92 -6.01 8.13
N GLU A 240 -1.32 -5.76 9.37
CA GLU A 240 -2.23 -6.64 10.11
C GLU A 240 -3.61 -6.76 9.44
N GLY A 241 -4.11 -5.68 8.82
CA GLY A 241 -5.33 -5.69 8.01
C GLY A 241 -5.21 -6.57 6.76
N LEU A 242 -4.09 -6.44 6.02
CA LEU A 242 -3.80 -7.25 4.83
C LEU A 242 -3.72 -8.74 5.18
N LEU A 243 -3.00 -9.07 6.25
CA LEU A 243 -2.87 -10.43 6.76
C LEU A 243 -4.24 -11.00 7.19
N SER A 244 -5.04 -10.20 7.89
CA SER A 244 -6.38 -10.61 8.32
C SER A 244 -7.30 -10.85 7.14
N LEU A 245 -7.23 -10.02 6.09
CA LEU A 245 -8.04 -10.17 4.89
C LEU A 245 -7.67 -11.46 4.13
N VAL A 246 -6.38 -11.81 4.02
CA VAL A 246 -5.94 -13.04 3.34
C VAL A 246 -6.06 -14.26 4.25
N GLY A 247 -5.73 -14.15 5.53
CA GLY A 247 -5.67 -15.29 6.45
C GLY A 247 -7.03 -15.85 6.86
N LYS A 248 -8.10 -15.05 6.82
CA LYS A 248 -9.44 -15.45 7.28
C LYS A 248 -10.22 -16.19 6.20
N ASP A 249 -10.92 -17.26 6.57
CA ASP A 249 -11.78 -18.01 5.66
C ASP A 249 -13.10 -17.25 5.37
N GLY A 250 -13.75 -17.61 4.24
CA GLY A 250 -15.08 -17.08 3.88
C GLY A 250 -15.07 -15.65 3.35
N LEU A 251 -13.91 -15.12 2.91
CA LEU A 251 -13.78 -13.75 2.40
C LEU A 251 -13.50 -13.68 0.89
N LYS A 252 -13.75 -14.75 0.16
CA LYS A 252 -13.68 -14.77 -1.30
C LYS A 252 -14.60 -13.71 -1.90
N GLY A 253 -14.10 -12.94 -2.87
CA GLY A 253 -14.83 -11.87 -3.56
C GLY A 253 -14.97 -10.57 -2.76
N GLU A 254 -14.47 -10.52 -1.52
CA GLU A 254 -14.61 -9.34 -0.69
C GLU A 254 -13.69 -8.20 -1.11
N THR A 255 -14.27 -7.00 -1.17
CA THR A 255 -13.52 -5.73 -1.26
C THR A 255 -13.63 -5.02 0.07
N VAL A 256 -12.48 -4.58 0.64
CA VAL A 256 -12.42 -3.99 1.98
C VAL A 256 -11.54 -2.74 1.99
N ASN A 257 -12.04 -1.66 2.58
CA ASN A 257 -11.26 -0.47 2.87
C ASN A 257 -10.35 -0.70 4.08
N LEU A 258 -9.06 -0.42 3.94
CA LEU A 258 -8.13 -0.36 5.07
C LEU A 258 -7.51 1.04 5.17
N GLY A 259 -7.68 1.67 6.33
CA GLY A 259 -7.19 3.01 6.61
C GLY A 259 -7.59 3.48 8.01
N ASN A 260 -7.11 4.65 8.40
CA ASN A 260 -7.52 5.29 9.64
C ASN A 260 -8.67 6.27 9.36
N PRO A 261 -9.80 6.22 10.10
CA PRO A 261 -10.91 7.17 9.90
C PRO A 261 -10.67 8.56 10.52
N ASP A 262 -9.59 8.76 11.27
CA ASP A 262 -9.28 10.05 11.88
C ASP A 262 -8.66 11.01 10.85
N GLU A 263 -9.30 12.17 10.66
CA GLU A 263 -8.87 13.17 9.69
C GLU A 263 -8.07 14.30 10.34
N LEU A 264 -7.03 14.72 9.65
CA LEU A 264 -6.25 15.91 9.96
C LEU A 264 -6.19 16.82 8.74
N THR A 265 -6.22 18.13 8.94
CA THR A 265 -5.87 19.06 7.87
C THR A 265 -4.37 18.97 7.57
N VAL A 266 -3.98 19.33 6.35
CA VAL A 266 -2.56 19.39 5.97
C VAL A 266 -1.79 20.32 6.89
N LEU A 267 -2.38 21.46 7.29
CA LEU A 267 -1.76 22.39 8.27
C LEU A 267 -1.59 21.77 9.65
N GLN A 268 -2.59 21.01 10.15
CA GLN A 268 -2.46 20.27 11.43
C GLN A 268 -1.35 19.24 11.36
N THR A 269 -1.30 18.47 10.26
CA THR A 269 -0.25 17.47 10.02
C THR A 269 1.14 18.11 10.04
N GLY A 270 1.33 19.25 9.36
CA GLY A 270 2.60 19.97 9.33
C GLY A 270 3.02 20.46 10.72
N LYS A 271 2.09 21.00 11.53
CA LYS A 271 2.38 21.43 12.91
C LYS A 271 2.85 20.27 13.78
N ILE A 272 2.16 19.13 13.73
CA ILE A 272 2.53 17.96 14.53
C ILE A 272 3.92 17.44 14.12
N ILE A 273 4.20 17.35 12.82
CA ILE A 273 5.50 16.89 12.31
C ILE A 273 6.62 17.83 12.78
N GLN A 274 6.45 19.13 12.61
CA GLN A 274 7.47 20.11 13.02
C GLN A 274 7.74 20.05 14.52
N GLN A 275 6.69 19.94 15.35
CA GLN A 275 6.83 19.80 16.80
C GLN A 275 7.63 18.55 17.19
N ILE A 276 7.38 17.42 16.56
CA ILE A 276 8.10 16.16 16.80
C ILE A 276 9.55 16.28 16.33
N VAL A 277 9.78 16.82 15.12
CA VAL A 277 11.13 16.94 14.57
C VAL A 277 12.00 17.86 15.40
N GLN A 278 11.48 18.99 15.84
CA GLN A 278 12.22 19.97 16.67
C GLN A 278 12.21 19.61 18.16
N ASN A 279 11.47 18.59 18.56
CA ASN A 279 11.22 18.26 19.97
C ASN A 279 10.75 19.46 20.81
N ASN A 280 9.91 20.31 20.22
CA ASN A 280 9.43 21.55 20.80
C ASN A 280 7.97 21.82 20.40
N SER A 281 7.06 21.74 21.36
CA SER A 281 5.64 21.97 21.16
C SER A 281 5.25 23.45 20.93
N GLN A 282 6.17 24.38 21.23
CA GLN A 282 5.93 25.84 21.11
C GLN A 282 6.52 26.45 19.84
N ILE A 283 7.12 25.62 18.96
CA ILE A 283 7.72 26.14 17.73
C ILE A 283 6.67 26.75 16.82
N GLN A 284 7.00 27.89 16.25
CA GLN A 284 6.22 28.50 15.19
C GLN A 284 6.58 27.84 13.85
N VAL A 285 5.61 27.12 13.28
CA VAL A 285 5.78 26.44 11.99
C VAL A 285 5.63 27.47 10.87
N GLU A 286 6.61 27.54 9.99
CA GLU A 286 6.54 28.35 8.78
C GLU A 286 6.10 27.48 7.60
N PHE A 287 5.11 27.97 6.85
CA PHE A 287 4.59 27.32 5.66
C PHE A 287 4.95 28.13 4.40
N GLU A 288 5.21 27.41 3.31
CA GLU A 288 5.31 27.95 1.96
C GLU A 288 4.10 27.47 1.17
N TYR A 289 3.26 28.41 0.71
CA TYR A 289 2.04 28.07 -0.01
C TYR A 289 2.31 27.97 -1.50
N LEU A 290 1.94 26.81 -2.09
CA LEU A 290 2.13 26.48 -3.49
C LEU A 290 0.79 26.28 -4.21
N PRO A 291 0.72 26.43 -5.55
CA PRO A 291 -0.50 26.15 -6.30
C PRO A 291 -0.98 24.70 -6.11
N LEU A 292 -2.30 24.51 -6.01
CA LEU A 292 -2.89 23.18 -5.88
C LEU A 292 -2.65 22.35 -7.15
N PRO A 293 -2.19 21.10 -7.06
CA PRO A 293 -2.08 20.20 -8.21
C PRO A 293 -3.44 19.93 -8.83
N LYS A 294 -3.44 19.68 -10.15
CA LYS A 294 -4.65 19.33 -10.88
C LYS A 294 -5.16 17.95 -10.42
N ASP A 295 -6.48 17.82 -10.25
CA ASP A 295 -7.18 16.60 -9.85
C ASP A 295 -6.76 16.06 -8.45
N ASP A 296 -6.20 16.91 -7.56
CA ASP A 296 -5.91 16.49 -6.18
C ASP A 296 -7.20 16.46 -5.36
N PRO A 297 -7.56 15.33 -4.74
CA PRO A 297 -8.82 15.20 -3.99
C PRO A 297 -8.91 16.19 -2.83
N THR A 298 -10.08 16.77 -2.62
CA THR A 298 -10.30 17.76 -1.54
C THR A 298 -10.31 17.09 -0.16
N ARG A 299 -10.84 15.87 -0.06
CA ARG A 299 -10.93 15.11 1.19
C ARG A 299 -10.93 13.61 0.93
N ARG A 300 -10.35 12.83 1.88
CA ARG A 300 -10.26 11.39 1.78
C ARG A 300 -10.32 10.75 3.16
N LYS A 301 -11.41 9.96 3.40
CA LYS A 301 -11.66 9.28 4.67
C LYS A 301 -12.29 7.92 4.44
N PRO A 302 -11.71 6.81 4.91
CA PRO A 302 -12.35 5.50 4.81
C PRO A 302 -13.55 5.37 5.74
N ASP A 303 -14.62 4.75 5.26
CA ASP A 303 -15.49 3.97 6.12
C ASP A 303 -14.81 2.61 6.35
N ILE A 304 -14.63 2.20 7.61
CA ILE A 304 -13.98 0.93 7.99
C ILE A 304 -14.94 -0.03 8.70
N LEU A 305 -16.24 0.19 8.63
CA LEU A 305 -17.22 -0.69 9.27
C LEU A 305 -17.12 -2.12 8.76
N LYS A 306 -16.92 -2.29 7.46
CA LYS A 306 -16.73 -3.60 6.84
C LYS A 306 -15.48 -4.30 7.35
N ALA A 307 -14.34 -3.59 7.47
CA ALA A 307 -13.12 -4.13 8.06
C ALA A 307 -13.31 -4.55 9.52
N LYS A 308 -14.03 -3.76 10.32
CA LYS A 308 -14.37 -4.11 11.71
C LYS A 308 -15.23 -5.38 11.79
N GLN A 309 -16.25 -5.49 10.95
CA GLN A 309 -17.18 -6.61 10.95
C GLN A 309 -16.56 -7.91 10.45
N LEU A 310 -15.90 -7.86 9.29
CA LEU A 310 -15.35 -9.03 8.63
C LEU A 310 -14.01 -9.47 9.22
N LEU A 311 -13.12 -8.51 9.53
CA LEU A 311 -11.75 -8.80 9.94
C LEU A 311 -11.52 -8.66 11.45
N SER A 312 -12.46 -8.05 12.19
CA SER A 312 -12.23 -7.57 13.57
C SER A 312 -11.01 -6.64 13.64
N TRP A 313 -10.83 -5.82 12.61
CA TRP A 313 -9.69 -4.95 12.43
C TRP A 313 -10.08 -3.48 12.55
N GLU A 314 -9.26 -2.74 13.24
CA GLU A 314 -9.21 -1.29 13.27
C GLU A 314 -7.77 -0.83 13.53
N PRO A 315 -7.37 0.40 13.11
CA PRO A 315 -6.05 0.93 13.42
C PRO A 315 -5.90 1.13 14.92
N LYS A 316 -4.71 0.79 15.46
CA LYS A 316 -4.40 0.82 16.90
C LYS A 316 -3.31 1.83 17.23
N VAL A 317 -2.41 2.09 16.30
CA VAL A 317 -1.29 3.01 16.49
C VAL A 317 -1.78 4.44 16.31
N SER A 318 -1.64 5.26 17.34
CA SER A 318 -1.99 6.67 17.24
C SER A 318 -1.09 7.39 16.24
N PHE A 319 -1.60 8.48 15.64
CA PHE A 319 -0.83 9.27 14.67
C PHE A 319 0.48 9.79 15.28
N ASP A 320 0.46 10.28 16.51
CA ASP A 320 1.64 10.78 17.22
C ASP A 320 2.70 9.69 17.44
N GLU A 321 2.30 8.49 17.86
CA GLU A 321 3.21 7.35 18.08
C GLU A 321 3.85 6.89 16.77
N GLY A 322 3.03 6.66 15.74
CA GLY A 322 3.52 6.22 14.43
C GLY A 322 4.44 7.26 13.79
N LEU A 323 4.11 8.55 13.96
CA LEU A 323 4.90 9.63 13.42
C LEU A 323 6.28 9.76 14.12
N LYS A 324 6.35 9.61 15.45
CA LYS A 324 7.63 9.56 16.17
C LYS A 324 8.55 8.47 15.65
N LYS A 325 8.03 7.25 15.45
CA LYS A 325 8.78 6.12 14.87
C LYS A 325 9.25 6.44 13.44
N THR A 326 8.41 7.09 12.66
CA THR A 326 8.72 7.47 11.27
C THR A 326 9.81 8.54 11.21
N VAL A 327 9.70 9.60 12.02
CA VAL A 327 10.72 10.66 12.12
C VAL A 327 12.06 10.10 12.62
N GLU A 328 12.03 9.21 13.62
CA GLU A 328 13.26 8.57 14.13
C GLU A 328 13.97 7.74 13.04
N TYR A 329 13.19 7.02 12.22
CA TYR A 329 13.75 6.27 11.09
C TYR A 329 14.46 7.19 10.09
N PHE A 330 13.83 8.30 9.69
CA PHE A 330 14.43 9.24 8.74
C PHE A 330 15.61 10.04 9.32
N ARG A 331 15.69 10.22 10.63
CA ARG A 331 16.87 10.83 11.29
C ARG A 331 18.14 9.97 11.23
N LYS A 332 17.97 8.65 11.10
CA LYS A 332 19.08 7.69 11.08
C LYS A 332 19.61 7.44 9.67
N LYS A 333 18.92 7.93 8.67
CA LYS A 333 19.31 7.91 7.25
C LYS A 333 19.95 9.23 6.82
#